data_3379131295747697f24c19d76450b2b5
#
_entry.id   3379131295747697f24c19d76450b2b5
#
_cell.length_a   1.000
_cell.length_b   1.000
_cell.length_c   1.000
_cell.angle_alpha   90.00
_cell.angle_beta   90.00
_cell.angle_gamma   90.00
#
_symmetry.space_group_name_H-M   'P 1'
#
loop_
_entity.id
_entity.type
_entity.pdbx_description
1 polymer ?
#
loop_
_entity_poly.entity_id
_entity_poly.type
_entity_poly.pdbx_seq_one_letter_code
_entity_poly.pdbx_strand_id
1 'polypeptide(L)'
;MISDLFDHNRQWAAEREREDPDYFRRLSAMQRPEYLWIGCSDSRVPANVVTGLQPGEVFVHRNVANLVHRADLNLLSVLEFAVETLEIKHIIVCGHYGCGGVRAAMDGYRHGIIDHWLQPVRDIAQASETELEAITEPEERLNRLCELTVVSQVQSLSRTPVLQSAWKEGKSIAIHGW
;
A
#
# COMPACT_ATOMS: atom_id res chain seq x y z
N MET A 1 6.60 -6.05 -27.28
CA MET A 1 5.15 -5.77 -27.54
C MET A 1 4.30 -6.48 -26.48
N ILE A 2 2.98 -6.31 -26.47
CA ILE A 2 2.12 -7.03 -25.51
C ILE A 2 2.17 -8.55 -25.70
N SER A 3 2.39 -9.01 -26.93
CA SER A 3 2.64 -10.42 -27.28
C SER A 3 3.74 -11.05 -26.44
N ASP A 4 4.83 -10.32 -26.23
CA ASP A 4 6.00 -10.81 -25.51
C ASP A 4 5.68 -11.08 -24.03
N LEU A 5 4.76 -10.29 -23.46
CA LEU A 5 4.28 -10.54 -22.09
C LEU A 5 3.45 -11.81 -21.97
N PHE A 6 2.67 -12.14 -22.98
CA PHE A 6 1.95 -13.42 -23.00
C PHE A 6 2.90 -14.61 -23.14
N ASP A 7 3.96 -14.46 -23.94
CA ASP A 7 4.98 -15.50 -24.06
C ASP A 7 5.77 -15.68 -22.75
N HIS A 8 6.19 -14.57 -22.13
CA HIS A 8 6.83 -14.62 -20.81
C HIS A 8 5.92 -15.24 -19.74
N ASN A 9 4.63 -14.93 -19.74
CA ASN A 9 3.69 -15.52 -18.78
C ASN A 9 3.54 -17.04 -18.99
N ARG A 10 3.45 -17.50 -20.26
CA ARG A 10 3.41 -18.94 -20.55
C ARG A 10 4.69 -19.66 -20.12
N GLN A 11 5.84 -19.07 -20.37
CA GLN A 11 7.13 -19.62 -19.96
C GLN A 11 7.24 -19.68 -18.43
N TRP A 12 6.89 -18.60 -17.75
CA TRP A 12 6.86 -18.53 -16.29
C TRP A 12 5.95 -19.61 -15.69
N ALA A 13 4.74 -19.77 -16.22
CA ALA A 13 3.80 -20.78 -15.74
C ALA A 13 4.34 -22.20 -15.93
N ALA A 14 4.90 -22.51 -17.11
CA ALA A 14 5.51 -23.79 -17.39
C ALA A 14 6.74 -24.08 -16.51
N GLU A 15 7.50 -23.05 -16.16
CA GLU A 15 8.62 -23.17 -15.22
C GLU A 15 8.13 -23.51 -13.81
N ARG A 16 7.09 -22.82 -13.31
CA ARG A 16 6.51 -23.11 -11.99
C ARG A 16 5.97 -24.54 -11.90
N GLU A 17 5.26 -25.00 -12.91
CA GLU A 17 4.75 -26.40 -12.96
C GLU A 17 5.87 -27.43 -13.06
N ARG A 18 6.96 -27.12 -13.76
CA ARG A 18 8.13 -28.03 -13.84
C ARG A 18 8.87 -28.13 -12.51
N GLU A 19 9.01 -27.03 -11.78
CA GLU A 19 9.67 -26.99 -10.48
C GLU A 19 8.79 -27.59 -9.37
N ASP A 20 7.50 -27.39 -9.45
CA ASP A 20 6.50 -27.84 -8.50
C ASP A 20 5.17 -28.14 -9.22
N PRO A 21 4.88 -29.40 -9.56
CA PRO A 21 3.66 -29.78 -10.28
C PRO A 21 2.36 -29.41 -9.56
N ASP A 22 2.41 -29.15 -8.26
CA ASP A 22 1.25 -28.78 -7.44
C ASP A 22 1.14 -27.26 -7.18
N TYR A 23 2.02 -26.46 -7.75
CA TYR A 23 2.11 -25.03 -7.48
C TYR A 23 0.77 -24.30 -7.61
N PHE A 24 0.15 -24.35 -8.78
CA PHE A 24 -1.12 -23.67 -9.03
C PHE A 24 -2.29 -24.31 -8.27
N ARG A 25 -2.28 -25.61 -8.08
CA ARG A 25 -3.31 -26.32 -7.31
C ARG A 25 -3.30 -25.89 -5.85
N ARG A 26 -2.13 -25.73 -5.24
CA ARG A 26 -2.02 -25.20 -3.86
C ARG A 26 -2.51 -23.77 -3.77
N LEU A 27 -2.08 -22.89 -4.70
CA LEU A 27 -2.50 -21.49 -4.69
C LEU A 27 -4.01 -21.33 -4.90
N SER A 28 -4.63 -22.14 -5.75
CA SER A 28 -6.07 -22.07 -5.97
C SER A 28 -6.91 -22.62 -4.82
N ALA A 29 -6.33 -23.52 -4.02
CA ALA A 29 -7.06 -24.19 -2.93
C ALA A 29 -7.20 -23.33 -1.67
N MET A 30 -6.33 -22.32 -1.47
CA MET A 30 -6.27 -21.61 -0.20
C MET A 30 -5.73 -20.18 -0.34
N GLN A 31 -6.49 -19.20 0.15
CA GLN A 31 -6.02 -17.84 0.38
C GLN A 31 -6.04 -17.57 1.90
N ARG A 32 -4.87 -17.57 2.54
CA ARG A 32 -4.72 -17.31 3.98
C ARG A 32 -3.53 -16.38 4.23
N PRO A 33 -3.57 -15.14 3.73
CA PRO A 33 -2.53 -14.17 4.01
C PRO A 33 -2.57 -13.76 5.50
N GLU A 34 -1.41 -13.57 6.09
CA GLU A 34 -1.32 -12.99 7.43
C GLU A 34 -1.26 -11.47 7.40
N TYR A 35 -0.96 -10.91 6.22
CA TYR A 35 -0.66 -9.50 6.02
C TYR A 35 -1.63 -8.86 5.03
N LEU A 36 -2.09 -7.64 5.35
CA LEU A 36 -2.59 -6.69 4.36
C LEU A 36 -1.51 -5.64 4.09
N TRP A 37 -1.12 -5.50 2.83
CA TRP A 37 -0.23 -4.44 2.38
C TRP A 37 -1.03 -3.32 1.73
N ILE A 38 -0.85 -2.08 2.23
CA ILE A 38 -1.37 -0.86 1.63
C ILE A 38 -0.16 -0.05 1.16
N GLY A 39 0.10 -0.04 -0.14
CA GLY A 39 1.31 0.56 -0.72
C GLY A 39 1.06 1.48 -1.89
N CYS A 40 2.14 2.10 -2.37
CA CYS A 40 2.08 2.94 -3.56
C CYS A 40 1.90 2.10 -4.83
N SER A 41 1.20 2.67 -5.83
CA SER A 41 1.12 2.12 -7.19
C SER A 41 2.44 2.16 -7.96
N ASP A 42 3.48 2.77 -7.40
CA ASP A 42 4.81 2.86 -8.01
C ASP A 42 5.35 1.47 -8.38
N SER A 43 5.70 1.27 -9.65
CA SER A 43 6.11 -0.03 -10.18
C SER A 43 7.41 -0.57 -9.58
N ARG A 44 8.19 0.28 -8.91
CA ARG A 44 9.47 -0.08 -8.29
C ARG A 44 9.34 -0.77 -6.93
N VAL A 45 8.15 -0.74 -6.31
CA VAL A 45 7.89 -1.28 -4.95
C VAL A 45 6.78 -2.34 -4.95
N PRO A 46 6.96 -3.49 -5.61
CA PRO A 46 6.00 -4.59 -5.57
C PRO A 46 6.07 -5.31 -4.21
N ALA A 47 4.93 -5.45 -3.53
CA ALA A 47 4.85 -5.95 -2.15
C ALA A 47 5.58 -7.28 -1.93
N ASN A 48 5.28 -8.29 -2.73
CA ASN A 48 5.89 -9.62 -2.60
C ASN A 48 7.41 -9.60 -2.79
N VAL A 49 7.92 -8.75 -3.71
CA VAL A 49 9.36 -8.69 -3.99
C VAL A 49 10.12 -8.06 -2.84
N VAL A 50 9.61 -6.93 -2.31
CA VAL A 50 10.33 -6.20 -1.24
C VAL A 50 10.22 -6.87 0.12
N THR A 51 9.22 -7.73 0.33
CA THR A 51 9.05 -8.50 1.57
C THR A 51 9.61 -9.92 1.49
N GLY A 52 9.92 -10.42 0.30
CA GLY A 52 10.31 -11.82 0.09
C GLY A 52 9.16 -12.82 0.25
N LEU A 53 7.91 -12.36 0.36
CA LEU A 53 6.75 -13.21 0.52
C LEU A 53 6.34 -13.87 -0.80
N GLN A 54 5.84 -15.09 -0.69
CA GLN A 54 5.35 -15.85 -1.85
C GLN A 54 3.92 -15.42 -2.22
N PRO A 55 3.45 -15.73 -3.45
CA PRO A 55 2.05 -15.57 -3.81
C PRO A 55 1.12 -16.29 -2.82
N GLY A 56 0.08 -15.58 -2.36
CA GLY A 56 -0.89 -16.08 -1.38
C GLY A 56 -0.60 -15.68 0.07
N GLU A 57 0.60 -15.19 0.40
CA GLU A 57 1.00 -14.83 1.77
C GLU A 57 0.66 -13.38 2.15
N VAL A 58 0.44 -12.50 1.18
CA VAL A 58 0.08 -11.10 1.40
C VAL A 58 -1.12 -10.69 0.55
N PHE A 59 -2.11 -10.07 1.18
CA PHE A 59 -3.23 -9.41 0.51
C PHE A 59 -2.84 -7.97 0.19
N VAL A 60 -3.01 -7.52 -1.05
CA VAL A 60 -2.39 -6.28 -1.52
C VAL A 60 -3.43 -5.27 -1.99
N HIS A 61 -3.38 -4.07 -1.43
CA HIS A 61 -4.01 -2.86 -1.95
C HIS A 61 -2.95 -1.85 -2.37
N ARG A 62 -3.13 -1.20 -3.52
CA ARG A 62 -2.20 -0.18 -4.03
C ARG A 62 -2.95 1.00 -4.63
N ASN A 63 -2.48 2.19 -4.30
CA ASN A 63 -2.96 3.44 -4.88
C ASN A 63 -1.82 4.47 -4.98
N VAL A 64 -2.03 5.59 -5.65
CA VAL A 64 -1.00 6.65 -5.73
C VAL A 64 -0.74 7.21 -4.33
N ALA A 65 0.54 7.19 -3.91
CA ALA A 65 1.02 7.67 -2.62
C ALA A 65 0.50 6.90 -1.38
N ASN A 66 0.12 5.62 -1.52
CA ASN A 66 -0.29 4.75 -0.41
C ASN A 66 -1.29 5.38 0.57
N LEU A 67 -2.28 6.11 0.06
CA LEU A 67 -3.20 6.90 0.86
C LEU A 67 -4.37 6.07 1.41
N VAL A 68 -4.83 6.46 2.60
CA VAL A 68 -6.01 5.94 3.27
C VAL A 68 -7.06 7.03 3.32
N HIS A 69 -7.87 7.13 2.26
CA HIS A 69 -9.02 8.02 2.23
C HIS A 69 -10.21 7.38 2.95
N ARG A 70 -10.82 8.11 3.89
CA ARG A 70 -11.94 7.61 4.69
C ARG A 70 -13.23 7.36 3.90
N ALA A 71 -13.32 7.88 2.69
CA ALA A 71 -14.45 7.71 1.77
C ALA A 71 -14.12 6.85 0.55
N ASP A 72 -12.92 6.27 0.49
CA ASP A 72 -12.52 5.38 -0.60
C ASP A 72 -13.12 3.98 -0.38
N LEU A 73 -14.25 3.73 -1.04
CA LEU A 73 -14.92 2.44 -0.95
C LEU A 73 -14.05 1.28 -1.41
N ASN A 74 -13.12 1.51 -2.34
CA ASN A 74 -12.21 0.46 -2.78
C ASN A 74 -11.27 0.02 -1.65
N LEU A 75 -10.59 0.97 -1.01
CA LEU A 75 -9.74 0.67 0.15
C LEU A 75 -10.55 0.08 1.31
N LEU A 76 -11.70 0.65 1.63
CA LEU A 76 -12.54 0.20 2.74
C LEU A 76 -13.07 -1.23 2.51
N SER A 77 -13.45 -1.58 1.28
CA SER A 77 -13.88 -2.95 0.92
C SER A 77 -12.73 -3.95 1.05
N VAL A 78 -11.52 -3.58 0.62
CA VAL A 78 -10.32 -4.40 0.80
C VAL A 78 -10.02 -4.60 2.28
N LEU A 79 -10.12 -3.54 3.09
CA LEU A 79 -9.88 -3.59 4.53
C LEU A 79 -10.89 -4.49 5.23
N GLU A 80 -12.18 -4.33 4.94
CA GLU A 80 -13.24 -5.13 5.53
C GLU A 80 -13.07 -6.62 5.16
N PHE A 81 -12.83 -6.91 3.88
CA PHE A 81 -12.59 -8.28 3.43
C PHE A 81 -11.36 -8.90 4.10
N ALA A 82 -10.27 -8.14 4.24
CA ALA A 82 -9.07 -8.59 4.91
C ALA A 82 -9.30 -8.91 6.40
N VAL A 83 -10.07 -8.07 7.10
CA VAL A 83 -10.34 -8.20 8.54
C VAL A 83 -11.39 -9.25 8.83
N GLU A 84 -12.49 -9.28 8.07
CA GLU A 84 -13.65 -10.11 8.38
C GLU A 84 -13.62 -11.48 7.71
N THR A 85 -13.08 -11.56 6.50
CA THR A 85 -13.08 -12.79 5.70
C THR A 85 -11.74 -13.52 5.76
N LEU A 86 -10.62 -12.79 5.61
CA LEU A 86 -9.28 -13.38 5.62
C LEU A 86 -8.68 -13.46 7.03
N GLU A 87 -9.26 -12.77 8.00
CA GLU A 87 -8.83 -12.76 9.41
C GLU A 87 -7.34 -12.39 9.57
N ILE A 88 -6.88 -11.41 8.78
CA ILE A 88 -5.49 -10.94 8.81
C ILE A 88 -5.11 -10.40 10.19
N LYS A 89 -3.83 -10.52 10.54
CA LYS A 89 -3.31 -10.09 11.85
C LYS A 89 -2.47 -8.82 11.77
N HIS A 90 -1.91 -8.53 10.61
CA HIS A 90 -1.01 -7.41 10.40
C HIS A 90 -1.41 -6.59 9.19
N ILE A 91 -1.47 -5.27 9.35
CA ILE A 91 -1.66 -4.33 8.25
C ILE A 91 -0.40 -3.48 8.15
N ILE A 92 0.17 -3.42 6.96
CA ILE A 92 1.38 -2.64 6.67
C ILE A 92 0.99 -1.49 5.74
N VAL A 93 1.15 -0.26 6.20
CA VAL A 93 1.11 0.93 5.35
C VAL A 93 2.54 1.23 4.94
N CYS A 94 2.86 1.00 3.67
CA CYS A 94 4.20 1.18 3.16
C CYS A 94 4.30 2.36 2.20
N GLY A 95 5.09 3.35 2.61
CA GLY A 95 5.59 4.43 1.75
C GLY A 95 6.88 4.04 1.05
N HIS A 96 7.40 4.95 0.26
CA HIS A 96 8.75 4.84 -0.29
C HIS A 96 9.32 6.22 -0.59
N TYR A 97 10.62 6.35 -0.49
CA TYR A 97 11.31 7.58 -0.88
C TYR A 97 11.24 7.81 -2.39
N GLY A 98 11.33 9.07 -2.79
CA GLY A 98 11.20 9.45 -4.19
C GLY A 98 9.81 9.17 -4.79
N CYS A 99 8.75 9.15 -3.96
CA CYS A 99 7.39 8.92 -4.42
C CYS A 99 6.91 10.06 -5.33
N GLY A 100 6.55 9.72 -6.58
CA GLY A 100 6.06 10.70 -7.55
C GLY A 100 4.76 11.39 -7.13
N GLY A 101 3.88 10.70 -6.41
CA GLY A 101 2.64 11.28 -5.88
C GLY A 101 2.91 12.30 -4.77
N VAL A 102 3.80 11.97 -3.82
CA VAL A 102 4.19 12.89 -2.74
C VAL A 102 4.91 14.12 -3.31
N ARG A 103 5.81 13.93 -4.30
CA ARG A 103 6.46 15.04 -5.03
C ARG A 103 5.44 15.94 -5.72
N ALA A 104 4.48 15.37 -6.44
CA ALA A 104 3.44 16.15 -7.12
C ALA A 104 2.57 16.96 -6.15
N ALA A 105 2.32 16.45 -4.94
CA ALA A 105 1.65 17.20 -3.89
C ALA A 105 2.50 18.39 -3.39
N MET A 106 3.81 18.20 -3.29
CA MET A 106 4.76 19.19 -2.76
C MET A 106 5.06 20.30 -3.77
N ASP A 107 5.15 19.97 -5.07
CA ASP A 107 5.57 20.90 -6.13
C ASP A 107 4.55 22.01 -6.43
N GLY A 108 3.33 21.91 -5.93
CA GLY A 108 2.28 22.92 -6.09
C GLY A 108 1.70 23.06 -7.51
N TYR A 109 2.19 22.28 -8.47
CA TYR A 109 1.64 22.25 -9.83
C TYR A 109 0.25 21.61 -9.87
N ARG A 110 -0.57 22.05 -10.83
CA ARG A 110 -1.88 21.46 -11.05
C ARG A 110 -1.79 20.34 -12.09
N HIS A 111 -2.19 19.14 -11.69
CA HIS A 111 -2.13 17.91 -12.49
C HIS A 111 -3.51 17.33 -12.86
N GLY A 112 -4.59 18.05 -12.59
CA GLY A 112 -5.96 17.60 -12.84
C GLY A 112 -6.53 16.80 -11.67
N ILE A 113 -7.21 15.69 -11.96
CA ILE A 113 -7.95 14.92 -10.93
C ILE A 113 -7.06 14.37 -9.81
N ILE A 114 -5.80 14.13 -10.10
CA ILE A 114 -4.83 13.64 -9.10
C ILE A 114 -4.63 14.66 -7.96
N ASP A 115 -4.84 15.95 -8.21
CA ASP A 115 -4.73 16.97 -7.17
C ASP A 115 -5.74 16.78 -6.06
N HIS A 116 -6.96 16.38 -6.42
CA HIS A 116 -8.00 16.07 -5.45
C HIS A 116 -7.62 14.84 -4.62
N TRP A 117 -7.05 13.83 -5.26
CA TRP A 117 -6.56 12.63 -4.59
C TRP A 117 -5.43 12.92 -3.61
N LEU A 118 -4.50 13.80 -3.99
CA LEU A 118 -3.32 14.13 -3.20
C LEU A 118 -3.54 15.22 -2.15
N GLN A 119 -4.76 15.75 -2.00
CA GLN A 119 -5.06 16.79 -1.01
C GLN A 119 -4.61 16.41 0.41
N PRO A 120 -4.80 15.18 0.92
CA PRO A 120 -4.29 14.80 2.24
C PRO A 120 -2.78 14.93 2.39
N VAL A 121 -2.00 14.71 1.33
CA VAL A 121 -0.54 14.91 1.39
C VAL A 121 -0.19 16.40 1.51
N ARG A 122 -0.92 17.27 0.81
CA ARG A 122 -0.76 18.72 0.95
C ARG A 122 -1.12 19.22 2.34
N ASP A 123 -2.20 18.68 2.91
CA ASP A 123 -2.63 19.03 4.27
C ASP A 123 -1.56 18.63 5.30
N ILE A 124 -0.92 17.45 5.11
CA ILE A 124 0.21 16.99 5.92
C ILE A 124 1.41 17.93 5.76
N ALA A 125 1.75 18.29 4.52
CA ALA A 125 2.85 19.19 4.24
C ALA A 125 2.64 20.57 4.92
N GLN A 126 1.44 21.12 4.83
CA GLN A 126 1.07 22.37 5.48
C GLN A 126 1.11 22.25 7.01
N ALA A 127 0.58 21.19 7.58
CA ALA A 127 0.61 20.97 9.02
C ALA A 127 2.03 20.78 9.58
N SER A 128 2.98 20.38 8.73
CA SER A 128 4.39 20.15 9.08
C SER A 128 5.34 21.19 8.46
N GLU A 129 4.82 22.33 8.01
CA GLU A 129 5.55 23.35 7.26
C GLU A 129 6.87 23.75 7.95
N THR A 130 6.82 24.09 9.23
CA THR A 130 8.01 24.50 10.02
C THR A 130 9.09 23.41 10.04
N GLU A 131 8.70 22.15 10.18
CA GLU A 131 9.62 21.00 10.18
C GLU A 131 10.24 20.82 8.80
N LEU A 132 9.42 20.87 7.75
CA LEU A 132 9.86 20.65 6.38
C LEU A 132 10.74 21.80 5.86
N GLU A 133 10.45 23.05 6.22
CA GLU A 133 11.27 24.20 5.83
C GLU A 133 12.64 24.21 6.51
N ALA A 134 12.76 23.63 7.69
CA ALA A 134 14.06 23.48 8.38
C ALA A 134 15.01 22.52 7.64
N ILE A 135 14.49 21.68 6.74
CA ILE A 135 15.29 20.74 5.92
C ILE A 135 15.68 21.47 4.64
N THR A 136 16.96 21.79 4.49
CA THR A 136 17.49 22.57 3.35
C THR A 136 17.56 21.76 2.06
N GLU A 137 17.90 20.47 2.16
CA GLU A 137 18.04 19.58 1.00
C GLU A 137 16.67 19.13 0.45
N PRO A 138 16.33 19.45 -0.81
CA PRO A 138 14.99 19.17 -1.36
C PRO A 138 14.59 17.68 -1.32
N GLU A 139 15.54 16.78 -1.60
CA GLU A 139 15.27 15.35 -1.58
C GLU A 139 15.05 14.82 -0.14
N GLU A 140 15.78 15.32 0.84
CA GLU A 140 15.57 14.98 2.25
C GLU A 140 14.22 15.50 2.75
N ARG A 141 13.83 16.71 2.33
CA ARG A 141 12.52 17.29 2.63
C ARG A 141 11.39 16.43 2.04
N LEU A 142 11.54 15.98 0.79
CA LEU A 142 10.58 15.05 0.15
C LEU A 142 10.52 13.72 0.90
N ASN A 143 11.66 13.16 1.26
CA ASN A 143 11.74 11.90 2.00
C ASN A 143 11.04 12.04 3.37
N ARG A 144 11.24 13.15 4.05
CA ARG A 144 10.55 13.44 5.31
C ARG A 144 9.03 13.53 5.13
N LEU A 145 8.56 14.15 4.07
CA LEU A 145 7.13 14.18 3.76
C LEU A 145 6.57 12.78 3.44
N CYS A 146 7.35 11.90 2.82
CA CYS A 146 6.95 10.50 2.64
C CYS A 146 6.74 9.80 3.99
N GLU A 147 7.64 9.99 4.95
CA GLU A 147 7.53 9.43 6.30
C GLU A 147 6.30 9.97 7.06
N LEU A 148 6.12 11.29 7.05
CA LEU A 148 4.96 11.96 7.66
C LEU A 148 3.64 11.46 7.04
N THR A 149 3.65 11.22 5.73
CA THR A 149 2.50 10.65 5.04
C THR A 149 2.19 9.25 5.57
N VAL A 150 3.17 8.36 5.73
CA VAL A 150 2.97 7.03 6.31
C VAL A 150 2.36 7.11 7.71
N VAL A 151 2.94 7.94 8.59
CA VAL A 151 2.42 8.14 9.96
C VAL A 151 0.96 8.58 9.94
N SER A 152 0.61 9.54 9.09
CA SER A 152 -0.76 10.04 8.95
C SER A 152 -1.72 8.96 8.42
N GLN A 153 -1.27 8.13 7.47
CA GLN A 153 -2.10 7.05 6.94
C GLN A 153 -2.33 5.93 7.97
N VAL A 154 -1.33 5.58 8.79
CA VAL A 154 -1.50 4.66 9.93
C VAL A 154 -2.55 5.18 10.91
N GLN A 155 -2.50 6.48 11.24
CA GLN A 155 -3.50 7.12 12.10
C GLN A 155 -4.90 7.14 11.46
N SER A 156 -4.99 7.41 10.16
CA SER A 156 -6.26 7.41 9.43
C SER A 156 -6.87 6.01 9.39
N LEU A 157 -6.06 5.01 9.13
CA LEU A 157 -6.45 3.60 9.10
C LEU A 157 -6.98 3.13 10.46
N SER A 158 -6.27 3.45 11.54
CA SER A 158 -6.68 3.07 12.91
C SER A 158 -8.05 3.64 13.31
N ARG A 159 -8.49 4.73 12.70
CA ARG A 159 -9.77 5.39 12.97
C ARG A 159 -10.91 4.91 12.07
N THR A 160 -10.66 3.94 11.19
CA THR A 160 -11.72 3.38 10.33
C THR A 160 -12.73 2.59 11.18
N PRO A 161 -14.03 2.64 10.84
CA PRO A 161 -15.04 1.86 11.56
C PRO A 161 -14.73 0.36 11.58
N VAL A 162 -14.19 -0.18 10.50
CA VAL A 162 -13.82 -1.60 10.39
C VAL A 162 -12.85 -2.00 11.50
N LEU A 163 -11.74 -1.27 11.65
CA LEU A 163 -10.75 -1.61 12.69
C LEU A 163 -11.24 -1.31 14.10
N GLN A 164 -11.98 -0.20 14.27
CA GLN A 164 -12.56 0.12 15.59
C GLN A 164 -13.54 -0.96 16.05
N SER A 165 -14.37 -1.51 15.15
CA SER A 165 -15.26 -2.63 15.48
C SER A 165 -14.49 -3.91 15.76
N ALA A 166 -13.51 -4.25 14.92
CA ALA A 166 -12.69 -5.45 15.09
C ALA A 166 -11.97 -5.47 16.45
N TRP A 167 -11.37 -4.36 16.86
CA TRP A 167 -10.71 -4.26 18.17
C TRP A 167 -11.70 -4.31 19.33
N LYS A 168 -12.86 -3.69 19.18
CA LYS A 168 -13.94 -3.77 20.19
C LYS A 168 -14.45 -5.21 20.37
N GLU A 169 -14.44 -6.00 19.31
CA GLU A 169 -14.79 -7.42 19.32
C GLU A 169 -13.64 -8.32 19.80
N GLY A 170 -12.48 -7.73 20.14
CA GLY A 170 -11.33 -8.46 20.67
C GLY A 170 -10.41 -9.06 19.60
N LYS A 171 -10.58 -8.72 18.31
CA LYS A 171 -9.65 -9.16 17.26
C LYS A 171 -8.29 -8.49 17.47
N SER A 172 -7.22 -9.28 17.42
CA SER A 172 -5.84 -8.77 17.56
C SER A 172 -5.27 -8.43 16.19
N ILE A 173 -5.35 -7.14 15.81
CA ILE A 173 -4.83 -6.63 14.54
C ILE A 173 -3.82 -5.53 14.84
N ALA A 174 -2.60 -5.68 14.34
CA ALA A 174 -1.53 -4.69 14.45
C ALA A 174 -1.39 -3.89 13.15
N ILE A 175 -1.16 -2.58 13.27
CA ILE A 175 -0.86 -1.69 12.13
C ILE A 175 0.60 -1.29 12.20
N HIS A 176 1.28 -1.36 11.08
CA HIS A 176 2.69 -1.01 10.92
C HIS A 176 2.83 0.09 9.86
N GLY A 177 3.71 1.06 10.12
CA GLY A 177 4.18 2.05 9.14
C GLY A 177 5.60 1.72 8.69
N TRP A 178 5.83 1.62 7.39
CA TRP A 178 7.13 1.31 6.77
C TRP A 178 7.53 2.39 5.77
#